data_512e73f1a1fcc7bd8b6ec40e8ab3b925
#
_entry.id   512e73f1a1fcc7bd8b6ec40e8ab3b925
#
_cell.length_a   1.000
_cell.length_b   1.000
_cell.length_c   1.000
_cell.angle_alpha   90.00
_cell.angle_beta   90.00
_cell.angle_gamma   90.00
#
_symmetry.space_group_name_H-M   'P 1'
#
loop_
_entity.id
_entity.type
_entity.pdbx_description
1 polymer ?
#
loop_
_entity_poly.entity_id
_entity_poly.type
_entity_poly.pdbx_seq_one_letter_code
_entity_poly.pdbx_strand_id
1 'polypeptide(L)'
;MDPYIYTEKPKYQPHDIEDASEFYDVIERSSLTHQLSENRPYVYWTMEIYDKSNGIKGGGGLGVLAADTRRVAEKLEVPFVVVTPFYRSESHQKITDLAQEEFSESVSPQDYGFEYIDEVFVSSNGFPDASLSIFKKTLGSTQFVTISEPNFGQLYEGDGSGDHRLYQEVALGFGGYKALKLLGIKPAVIQLNETATIFAALARLDELCANGMNLYEAIVYVRKHTLYTNHTLLQAAEPEFHRSQFEK
;
A
#
# COMPACT_ATOMS: atom_id res chain seq x y z
N MET A 1 24.79 22.77 3.78
CA MET A 1 24.84 21.47 4.49
C MET A 1 23.98 20.52 3.69
N ASP A 2 24.53 19.42 3.25
CA ASP A 2 23.79 18.40 2.51
C ASP A 2 22.76 17.76 3.46
N PRO A 3 21.46 17.88 3.23
CA PRO A 3 20.43 17.33 4.12
C PRO A 3 20.38 15.80 4.13
N TYR A 4 21.19 15.14 3.31
CA TYR A 4 21.23 13.68 3.16
C TYR A 4 22.39 12.99 3.87
N ILE A 5 23.26 13.73 4.56
CA ILE A 5 24.35 13.12 5.32
C ILE A 5 23.80 12.71 6.71
N TYR A 6 23.56 11.41 6.87
CA TYR A 6 23.39 10.82 8.19
C TYR A 6 24.74 10.86 8.91
N THR A 7 24.89 11.77 9.87
CA THR A 7 26.12 11.90 10.67
C THR A 7 26.19 10.92 11.84
N GLU A 8 25.11 10.20 12.13
CA GLU A 8 25.10 9.16 13.15
C GLU A 8 24.84 7.81 12.52
N LYS A 9 25.81 6.90 12.64
CA LYS A 9 25.58 5.48 12.36
C LYS A 9 24.50 4.99 13.32
N PRO A 10 23.50 4.21 12.86
CA PRO A 10 22.55 3.60 13.77
C PRO A 10 23.29 2.84 14.84
N LYS A 11 22.94 3.07 16.10
CA LYS A 11 23.52 2.35 17.26
C LYS A 11 23.22 0.85 17.25
N TYR A 12 22.36 0.42 16.33
CA TYR A 12 22.00 -0.98 16.15
C TYR A 12 22.98 -1.65 15.20
N GLN A 13 23.73 -2.59 15.71
CA GLN A 13 24.47 -3.56 14.89
C GLN A 13 23.49 -4.70 14.61
N PRO A 14 23.27 -5.08 13.35
CA PRO A 14 22.47 -6.29 13.09
C PRO A 14 23.20 -7.46 13.75
N HIS A 15 22.56 -8.07 14.73
CA HIS A 15 22.97 -9.37 15.23
C HIS A 15 22.48 -10.41 14.25
N ASP A 16 23.29 -11.39 13.94
CA ASP A 16 22.82 -12.60 13.28
C ASP A 16 21.81 -13.26 14.22
N ILE A 17 20.53 -13.24 13.82
CA ILE A 17 19.47 -13.88 14.59
C ILE A 17 19.62 -15.39 14.37
N GLU A 18 20.19 -16.08 15.36
CA GLU A 18 20.49 -17.50 15.24
C GLU A 18 19.26 -18.39 15.39
N ASP A 19 18.21 -17.90 16.04
CA ASP A 19 16.95 -18.63 16.16
C ASP A 19 15.70 -17.72 16.26
N ALA A 20 14.54 -18.31 16.03
CA ALA A 20 13.27 -17.59 16.04
C ALA A 20 12.87 -17.06 17.44
N SER A 21 13.36 -17.68 18.53
CA SER A 21 13.05 -17.24 19.89
C SER A 21 13.69 -15.90 20.20
N GLU A 22 14.93 -15.69 19.76
CA GLU A 22 15.63 -14.42 19.92
C GLU A 22 14.91 -13.29 19.14
N PHE A 23 14.40 -13.58 17.96
CA PHE A 23 13.60 -12.64 17.20
C PHE A 23 12.32 -12.21 17.92
N TYR A 24 11.59 -13.15 18.53
CA TYR A 24 10.41 -12.87 19.33
C TYR A 24 10.74 -12.03 20.57
N ASP A 25 11.83 -12.33 21.25
CA ASP A 25 12.31 -11.55 22.39
C ASP A 25 12.64 -10.09 22.02
N VAL A 26 13.25 -9.87 20.86
CA VAL A 26 13.56 -8.53 20.35
C VAL A 26 12.26 -7.76 20.04
N ILE A 27 11.29 -8.41 19.44
CA ILE A 27 9.98 -7.78 19.15
C ILE A 27 9.24 -7.45 20.44
N GLU A 28 9.16 -8.36 21.40
CA GLU A 28 8.50 -8.13 22.68
C GLU A 28 9.14 -6.98 23.48
N ARG A 29 10.45 -6.84 23.41
CA ARG A 29 11.20 -5.75 24.07
C ARG A 29 11.21 -4.46 23.29
N SER A 30 10.78 -4.47 22.02
CA SER A 30 10.78 -3.25 21.22
C SER A 30 9.73 -2.28 21.73
N SER A 31 10.14 -1.04 21.97
CA SER A 31 9.23 0.03 22.36
C SER A 31 8.17 0.36 21.27
N LEU A 32 8.36 -0.17 20.06
CA LEU A 32 7.47 0.03 18.92
C LEU A 32 6.18 -0.77 19.09
N THR A 33 6.25 -2.02 19.57
CA THR A 33 5.07 -2.86 19.76
C THR A 33 4.12 -2.29 20.80
N HIS A 34 4.64 -1.63 21.85
CA HIS A 34 3.84 -0.96 22.87
C HIS A 34 3.20 0.36 22.37
N GLN A 35 3.63 0.89 21.23
CA GLN A 35 3.08 2.11 20.63
C GLN A 35 2.01 1.82 19.56
N LEU A 36 1.88 0.57 19.14
CA LEU A 36 0.86 0.16 18.18
C LEU A 36 -0.46 -0.13 18.89
N SER A 37 -1.56 0.23 18.26
CA SER A 37 -2.92 -0.08 18.71
C SER A 37 -3.84 -0.15 17.49
N GLU A 38 -5.08 -0.62 17.67
CA GLU A 38 -6.07 -0.65 16.59
C GLU A 38 -6.30 0.72 15.95
N ASN A 39 -6.29 1.78 16.74
CA ASN A 39 -6.43 3.16 16.24
C ASN A 39 -5.11 3.78 15.76
N ARG A 40 -4.00 3.14 16.07
CA ARG A 40 -2.65 3.57 15.71
C ARG A 40 -1.81 2.38 15.22
N PRO A 41 -2.25 1.74 14.12
CA PRO A 41 -1.64 0.52 13.61
C PRO A 41 -0.36 0.79 12.81
N TYR A 42 0.30 -0.32 12.51
CA TYR A 42 1.26 -0.40 11.41
C TYR A 42 0.49 -0.51 10.10
N VAL A 43 0.71 0.42 9.18
CA VAL A 43 -0.01 0.45 7.89
C VAL A 43 0.93 0.08 6.76
N TYR A 44 0.57 -0.96 6.03
CA TYR A 44 1.31 -1.50 4.90
C TYR A 44 0.61 -1.14 3.59
N TRP A 45 1.25 -0.31 2.78
CA TRP A 45 0.76 0.10 1.47
C TRP A 45 1.34 -0.78 0.38
N THR A 46 0.50 -1.33 -0.48
CA THR A 46 0.95 -2.18 -1.58
C THR A 46 -0.01 -2.11 -2.76
N MET A 47 0.52 -2.18 -3.98
CA MET A 47 -0.29 -2.30 -5.20
C MET A 47 -0.89 -3.69 -5.36
N GLU A 48 -0.33 -4.69 -4.71
CA GLU A 48 -0.77 -6.07 -4.80
C GLU A 48 -0.51 -6.85 -3.51
N ILE A 49 -1.38 -7.80 -3.23
CA ILE A 49 -1.19 -8.80 -2.18
C ILE A 49 -1.90 -10.09 -2.59
N TYR A 50 -1.20 -11.22 -2.55
CA TYR A 50 -1.78 -12.48 -2.97
C TYR A 50 -2.55 -13.14 -1.81
N ASP A 51 -3.85 -12.87 -1.79
CA ASP A 51 -4.77 -13.53 -0.87
C ASP A 51 -6.01 -14.02 -1.64
N LYS A 52 -5.86 -15.13 -2.34
CA LYS A 52 -6.88 -15.70 -3.22
C LYS A 52 -8.20 -16.01 -2.48
N SER A 53 -8.11 -16.43 -1.22
CA SER A 53 -9.30 -16.75 -0.42
C SER A 53 -10.16 -15.52 -0.11
N ASN A 54 -9.58 -14.35 -0.20
CA ASN A 54 -10.22 -13.06 0.02
C ASN A 54 -10.35 -12.22 -1.27
N GLY A 55 -10.21 -12.85 -2.44
CA GLY A 55 -10.37 -12.17 -3.72
C GLY A 55 -9.34 -11.10 -4.03
N ILE A 56 -8.31 -10.99 -3.19
CA ILE A 56 -7.26 -10.00 -3.40
C ILE A 56 -6.14 -10.67 -4.19
N LYS A 57 -5.75 -10.04 -5.27
CA LYS A 57 -4.83 -10.62 -6.25
C LYS A 57 -3.48 -9.95 -6.23
N GLY A 58 -2.47 -10.80 -6.37
CA GLY A 58 -1.11 -10.41 -6.65
C GLY A 58 -0.65 -11.05 -7.95
N GLY A 59 0.10 -10.31 -8.75
CA GLY A 59 0.58 -10.75 -10.07
C GLY A 59 1.95 -11.39 -10.08
N GLY A 60 2.67 -11.42 -8.96
CA GLY A 60 4.05 -11.90 -8.94
C GLY A 60 4.61 -12.14 -7.54
N GLY A 61 5.94 -12.14 -7.44
CA GLY A 61 6.65 -12.34 -6.18
C GLY A 61 6.34 -11.31 -5.12
N LEU A 62 6.05 -10.07 -5.54
CA LEU A 62 5.68 -8.98 -4.64
C LEU A 62 4.38 -9.27 -3.90
N GLY A 63 3.36 -9.78 -4.59
CA GLY A 63 2.09 -10.17 -3.99
C GLY A 63 2.24 -11.29 -2.96
N VAL A 64 3.11 -12.27 -3.21
CA VAL A 64 3.42 -13.36 -2.27
C VAL A 64 4.12 -12.81 -1.04
N LEU A 65 5.14 -11.96 -1.22
CA LEU A 65 5.87 -11.33 -0.13
C LEU A 65 4.96 -10.48 0.76
N ALA A 66 4.06 -9.69 0.15
CA ALA A 66 3.08 -8.90 0.88
C ALA A 66 2.14 -9.79 1.72
N ALA A 67 1.69 -10.91 1.15
CA ALA A 67 0.86 -11.88 1.85
C ALA A 67 1.59 -12.54 3.03
N ASP A 68 2.86 -12.89 2.86
CA ASP A 68 3.67 -13.47 3.94
C ASP A 68 3.92 -12.45 5.05
N THR A 69 4.21 -11.19 4.71
CA THR A 69 4.34 -10.10 5.68
C THR A 69 3.07 -9.96 6.52
N ARG A 70 1.88 -9.94 5.88
CA ARG A 70 0.60 -9.90 6.56
C ARG A 70 0.39 -11.11 7.48
N ARG A 71 0.67 -12.33 6.99
CA ARG A 71 0.50 -13.55 7.79
C ARG A 71 1.39 -13.55 9.03
N VAL A 72 2.62 -13.05 8.92
CA VAL A 72 3.52 -12.90 10.05
C VAL A 72 2.97 -11.86 11.04
N ALA A 73 2.51 -10.71 10.56
CA ALA A 73 1.88 -9.69 11.41
C ALA A 73 0.66 -10.24 12.16
N GLU A 74 -0.20 -11.01 11.48
CA GLU A 74 -1.36 -11.68 12.08
C GLU A 74 -0.93 -12.69 13.17
N LYS A 75 0.06 -13.53 12.86
CA LYS A 75 0.59 -14.53 13.82
C LYS A 75 1.19 -13.88 15.07
N LEU A 76 1.77 -12.69 14.93
CA LEU A 76 2.34 -11.90 16.02
C LEU A 76 1.32 -10.97 16.68
N GLU A 77 0.06 -11.03 16.27
CA GLU A 77 -1.03 -10.18 16.78
C GLU A 77 -0.71 -8.66 16.67
N VAL A 78 0.09 -8.27 15.68
CA VAL A 78 0.41 -6.87 15.42
C VAL A 78 -0.83 -6.16 14.91
N PRO A 79 -1.24 -5.01 15.46
CA PRO A 79 -2.25 -4.16 14.86
C PRO A 79 -1.80 -3.69 13.47
N PHE A 80 -2.31 -4.35 12.43
CA PHE A 80 -1.80 -4.25 11.06
C PHE A 80 -2.93 -3.88 10.09
N VAL A 81 -2.69 -2.88 9.26
CA VAL A 81 -3.64 -2.47 8.23
C VAL A 81 -2.96 -2.59 6.87
N VAL A 82 -3.59 -3.28 5.95
CA VAL A 82 -3.17 -3.34 4.54
C VAL A 82 -4.02 -2.37 3.74
N VAL A 83 -3.39 -1.44 3.04
CA VAL A 83 -4.05 -0.57 2.06
C VAL A 83 -3.64 -1.01 0.66
N THR A 84 -4.61 -1.44 -0.15
CA THR A 84 -4.37 -2.02 -1.47
C THR A 84 -5.54 -1.75 -2.41
N PRO A 85 -5.32 -1.70 -3.73
CA PRO A 85 -6.42 -1.70 -4.68
C PRO A 85 -7.19 -3.03 -4.66
N PHE A 86 -8.46 -2.97 -5.00
CA PHE A 86 -9.22 -4.15 -5.38
C PHE A 86 -9.53 -4.07 -6.87
N TYR A 87 -8.86 -4.89 -7.64
CA TYR A 87 -9.05 -4.97 -9.09
C TYR A 87 -10.32 -5.76 -9.40
N ARG A 88 -11.26 -5.13 -10.10
CA ARG A 88 -12.58 -5.73 -10.41
C ARG A 88 -12.57 -6.69 -11.57
N SER A 89 -11.48 -6.74 -12.33
CA SER A 89 -11.35 -7.66 -13.47
C SER A 89 -10.45 -8.83 -13.10
N GLU A 90 -10.94 -10.03 -13.30
CA GLU A 90 -10.20 -11.28 -13.17
C GLU A 90 -9.93 -11.87 -14.52
N SER A 91 -8.65 -12.02 -14.87
CA SER A 91 -8.25 -12.80 -16.04
C SER A 91 -8.05 -14.25 -15.65
N HIS A 92 -8.73 -15.12 -16.37
CA HIS A 92 -8.62 -16.57 -16.24
C HIS A 92 -8.11 -17.18 -17.52
N GLN A 93 -7.34 -18.26 -17.38
CA GLN A 93 -6.88 -19.05 -18.51
C GLN A 93 -7.57 -20.42 -18.45
N LYS A 94 -8.26 -20.77 -19.51
CA LYS A 94 -8.82 -22.10 -19.70
C LYS A 94 -7.96 -22.84 -20.71
N ILE A 95 -7.35 -23.93 -20.27
CA ILE A 95 -6.60 -24.81 -21.16
C ILE A 95 -7.57 -25.84 -21.72
N THR A 96 -7.71 -25.86 -23.04
CA THR A 96 -8.42 -26.88 -23.78
C THR A 96 -7.40 -27.76 -24.53
N ASP A 97 -7.82 -28.89 -25.03
CA ASP A 97 -6.92 -29.82 -25.77
C ASP A 97 -6.29 -29.18 -27.01
N LEU A 98 -6.78 -28.06 -27.50
CA LEU A 98 -6.38 -27.43 -28.74
C LEU A 98 -5.89 -25.98 -28.58
N ALA A 99 -6.18 -25.30 -27.47
CA ALA A 99 -5.85 -23.90 -27.29
C ALA A 99 -5.87 -23.48 -25.82
N GLN A 100 -5.24 -22.35 -25.54
CA GLN A 100 -5.38 -21.61 -24.31
C GLN A 100 -6.32 -20.43 -24.61
N GLU A 101 -7.44 -20.39 -23.91
CA GLU A 101 -8.41 -19.30 -24.00
C GLU A 101 -8.28 -18.42 -22.76
N GLU A 102 -8.22 -17.10 -22.98
CA GLU A 102 -8.27 -16.10 -21.90
C GLU A 102 -9.68 -15.51 -21.85
N PHE A 103 -10.21 -15.41 -20.64
CA PHE A 103 -11.47 -14.70 -20.40
C PHE A 103 -11.37 -13.88 -19.12
N SER A 104 -12.09 -12.78 -19.07
CA SER A 104 -12.15 -11.91 -17.89
C SER A 104 -13.53 -12.01 -17.24
N GLU A 105 -13.54 -12.09 -15.93
CA GLU A 105 -14.74 -12.06 -15.12
C GLU A 105 -14.73 -10.80 -14.25
N SER A 106 -15.88 -10.16 -14.10
CA SER A 106 -16.02 -9.02 -13.21
C SER A 106 -16.37 -9.49 -11.81
N VAL A 107 -15.63 -9.03 -10.83
CA VAL A 107 -15.77 -9.37 -9.42
C VAL A 107 -15.96 -8.11 -8.57
N SER A 108 -16.62 -8.28 -7.43
CA SER A 108 -16.85 -7.21 -6.47
C SER A 108 -16.19 -7.53 -5.12
N PRO A 109 -15.73 -6.54 -4.37
CA PRO A 109 -15.25 -6.77 -3.01
C PRO A 109 -16.28 -7.47 -2.11
N GLN A 110 -17.56 -7.18 -2.29
CA GLN A 110 -18.63 -7.82 -1.52
C GLN A 110 -18.74 -9.32 -1.76
N ASP A 111 -18.40 -9.83 -2.95
CA ASP A 111 -18.41 -11.26 -3.26
C ASP A 111 -17.42 -12.04 -2.38
N TYR A 112 -16.42 -11.32 -1.85
CA TYR A 112 -15.40 -11.85 -0.94
C TYR A 112 -15.59 -11.41 0.52
N GLY A 113 -16.77 -10.88 0.85
CA GLY A 113 -17.13 -10.52 2.23
C GLY A 113 -16.48 -9.22 2.73
N PHE A 114 -16.10 -8.32 1.82
CA PHE A 114 -15.74 -6.97 2.19
C PHE A 114 -17.00 -6.13 2.44
N GLU A 115 -16.97 -5.36 3.50
CA GLU A 115 -18.01 -4.38 3.82
C GLU A 115 -17.74 -3.08 3.07
N TYR A 116 -18.75 -2.56 2.37
CA TYR A 116 -18.72 -1.22 1.81
C TYR A 116 -18.80 -0.19 2.94
N ILE A 117 -17.91 0.77 2.95
CA ILE A 117 -17.85 1.81 3.98
C ILE A 117 -18.43 3.12 3.46
N ASP A 118 -17.83 3.69 2.42
CA ASP A 118 -18.22 4.98 1.83
C ASP A 118 -17.41 5.21 0.55
N GLU A 119 -17.53 6.41 0.01
CA GLU A 119 -16.70 6.89 -1.10
C GLU A 119 -15.78 8.02 -0.66
N VAL A 120 -14.59 8.05 -1.26
CA VAL A 120 -13.67 9.18 -1.14
C VAL A 120 -13.42 9.77 -2.52
N PHE A 121 -13.42 11.08 -2.60
CA PHE A 121 -13.17 11.79 -3.84
C PHE A 121 -11.70 12.23 -3.90
N VAL A 122 -11.03 11.89 -4.98
CA VAL A 122 -9.67 12.34 -5.28
C VAL A 122 -9.74 13.22 -6.50
N SER A 123 -9.37 14.48 -6.34
CA SER A 123 -9.20 15.45 -7.40
C SER A 123 -7.79 16.00 -7.32
N SER A 124 -7.10 16.04 -8.42
CA SER A 124 -5.76 16.61 -8.53
C SER A 124 -5.63 17.27 -9.89
N ASN A 125 -5.00 18.44 -9.94
CA ASN A 125 -4.72 19.11 -11.21
C ASN A 125 -3.94 18.16 -12.13
N GLY A 126 -4.51 17.89 -13.30
CA GLY A 126 -3.91 17.02 -14.30
C GLY A 126 -4.29 15.54 -14.23
N PHE A 127 -5.07 15.12 -13.23
CA PHE A 127 -5.62 13.77 -13.15
C PHE A 127 -7.14 13.80 -13.24
N PRO A 128 -7.77 12.77 -13.82
CA PRO A 128 -9.22 12.63 -13.78
C PRO A 128 -9.71 12.61 -12.34
N ASP A 129 -10.78 13.33 -12.07
CA ASP A 129 -11.49 13.23 -10.81
C ASP A 129 -11.97 11.79 -10.62
N ALA A 130 -11.68 11.23 -9.45
CA ALA A 130 -12.03 9.85 -9.12
C ALA A 130 -12.90 9.77 -7.88
N SER A 131 -14.05 9.09 -7.98
CA SER A 131 -14.81 8.63 -6.84
C SER A 131 -14.42 7.19 -6.55
N LEU A 132 -13.80 6.97 -5.42
CA LEU A 132 -13.21 5.70 -5.03
C LEU A 132 -14.06 5.07 -3.94
N SER A 133 -14.66 3.93 -4.22
CA SER A 133 -15.39 3.14 -3.22
C SER A 133 -14.41 2.47 -2.25
N ILE A 134 -14.66 2.66 -0.97
CA ILE A 134 -13.84 2.12 0.11
C ILE A 134 -14.52 0.91 0.71
N PHE A 135 -13.77 -0.15 0.84
CA PHE A 135 -14.22 -1.39 1.46
C PHE A 135 -13.26 -1.80 2.57
N LYS A 136 -13.80 -2.49 3.56
CA LYS A 136 -13.05 -2.99 4.71
C LYS A 136 -13.33 -4.47 4.94
N LYS A 137 -12.30 -5.20 5.35
CA LYS A 137 -12.44 -6.56 5.86
C LYS A 137 -11.43 -6.77 6.98
N THR A 138 -11.85 -7.45 8.05
CA THR A 138 -10.95 -7.79 9.16
C THR A 138 -10.69 -9.28 9.15
N LEU A 139 -9.44 -9.68 9.24
CA LEU A 139 -8.96 -11.05 9.33
C LEU A 139 -7.98 -11.14 10.51
N GLY A 140 -8.41 -11.74 11.60
CA GLY A 140 -7.61 -11.77 12.84
C GLY A 140 -7.27 -10.35 13.32
N SER A 141 -6.00 -10.07 13.55
CA SER A 141 -5.49 -8.74 13.92
C SER A 141 -5.28 -7.79 12.73
N THR A 142 -5.44 -8.28 11.50
CA THR A 142 -5.22 -7.50 10.28
C THR A 142 -6.52 -6.92 9.76
N GLN A 143 -6.51 -5.63 9.41
CA GLN A 143 -7.58 -4.99 8.65
C GLN A 143 -7.12 -4.76 7.20
N PHE A 144 -7.94 -5.14 6.26
CA PHE A 144 -7.81 -4.71 4.87
C PHE A 144 -8.67 -3.47 4.64
N VAL A 145 -8.08 -2.45 4.07
CA VAL A 145 -8.74 -1.26 3.52
C VAL A 145 -8.48 -1.29 2.03
N THR A 146 -9.51 -1.62 1.26
CA THR A 146 -9.37 -1.70 -0.19
C THR A 146 -10.07 -0.52 -0.87
N ILE A 147 -9.45 -0.07 -1.95
CA ILE A 147 -9.95 0.98 -2.80
C ILE A 147 -10.35 0.33 -4.11
N SER A 148 -11.56 0.58 -4.55
CA SER A 148 -12.06 0.02 -5.80
C SER A 148 -12.85 1.03 -6.60
N GLU A 149 -12.62 1.05 -7.90
CA GLU A 149 -13.44 1.77 -8.85
C GLU A 149 -13.34 1.11 -10.24
N PRO A 150 -14.33 1.33 -11.14
CA PRO A 150 -14.36 0.62 -12.42
C PRO A 150 -13.13 0.81 -13.31
N ASN A 151 -12.52 2.01 -13.27
CA ASN A 151 -11.37 2.34 -14.13
C ASN A 151 -10.01 1.91 -13.56
N PHE A 152 -9.98 1.26 -12.39
CA PHE A 152 -8.71 0.68 -11.89
C PHE A 152 -8.16 -0.39 -12.85
N GLY A 153 -9.03 -0.98 -13.69
CA GLY A 153 -8.61 -2.00 -14.65
C GLY A 153 -8.01 -3.22 -13.96
N GLN A 154 -6.88 -3.67 -14.46
CA GLN A 154 -6.13 -4.80 -13.94
C GLN A 154 -4.77 -4.36 -13.38
N LEU A 155 -4.21 -5.20 -12.52
CA LEU A 155 -2.81 -5.07 -12.09
C LEU A 155 -1.89 -5.21 -13.30
N TYR A 156 -0.93 -4.30 -13.44
CA TYR A 156 0.03 -4.23 -14.55
C TYR A 156 -0.60 -4.02 -15.94
N GLU A 157 -1.81 -3.53 -15.99
CA GLU A 157 -2.40 -3.09 -17.24
C GLU A 157 -1.66 -1.84 -17.75
N GLY A 158 -1.09 -1.93 -18.92
CA GLY A 158 -0.37 -0.83 -19.58
C GLY A 158 -1.18 -0.26 -20.73
N ASP A 159 -1.33 1.06 -20.78
CA ASP A 159 -1.91 1.80 -21.90
C ASP A 159 -0.84 2.36 -22.86
N GLY A 160 0.43 2.03 -22.60
CA GLY A 160 1.60 2.51 -23.36
C GLY A 160 1.99 3.96 -23.10
N SER A 161 1.14 4.76 -22.45
CA SER A 161 1.42 6.15 -22.07
C SER A 161 1.96 6.27 -20.63
N GLY A 162 1.66 5.30 -19.79
CA GLY A 162 1.88 5.35 -18.35
C GLY A 162 0.83 6.17 -17.57
N ASP A 163 -0.11 6.82 -18.26
CA ASP A 163 -1.14 7.65 -17.60
C ASP A 163 -2.04 6.81 -16.70
N HIS A 164 -2.45 5.62 -17.16
CA HIS A 164 -3.28 4.71 -16.37
C HIS A 164 -2.55 4.22 -15.12
N ARG A 165 -1.28 3.88 -15.24
CA ARG A 165 -0.46 3.46 -14.11
C ARG A 165 -0.31 4.57 -13.08
N LEU A 166 -0.01 5.79 -13.54
CA LEU A 166 0.08 6.96 -12.67
C LEU A 166 -1.26 7.22 -11.96
N TYR A 167 -2.38 7.10 -12.69
CA TYR A 167 -3.71 7.21 -12.10
C TYR A 167 -3.93 6.19 -10.97
N GLN A 168 -3.59 4.91 -11.17
CA GLN A 168 -3.71 3.87 -10.13
C GLN A 168 -2.88 4.21 -8.89
N GLU A 169 -1.64 4.69 -9.08
CA GLU A 169 -0.74 5.03 -7.98
C GLU A 169 -1.20 6.25 -7.19
N VAL A 170 -1.66 7.31 -7.88
CA VAL A 170 -2.22 8.52 -7.25
C VAL A 170 -3.50 8.18 -6.50
N ALA A 171 -4.41 7.43 -7.13
CA ALA A 171 -5.66 7.01 -6.51
C ALA A 171 -5.42 6.14 -5.27
N LEU A 172 -4.48 5.19 -5.33
CA LEU A 172 -4.09 4.39 -4.17
C LEU A 172 -3.49 5.25 -3.07
N GLY A 173 -2.58 6.16 -3.39
CA GLY A 173 -1.89 6.98 -2.39
C GLY A 173 -2.83 7.94 -1.69
N PHE A 174 -3.44 8.85 -2.43
CA PHE A 174 -4.33 9.88 -1.87
C PHE A 174 -5.68 9.31 -1.43
N GLY A 175 -6.27 8.41 -2.22
CA GLY A 175 -7.52 7.76 -1.88
C GLY A 175 -7.40 6.87 -0.65
N GLY A 176 -6.35 6.06 -0.57
CA GLY A 176 -6.06 5.24 0.59
C GLY A 176 -5.83 6.05 1.86
N TYR A 177 -5.14 7.17 1.76
CA TYR A 177 -4.94 8.04 2.91
C TYR A 177 -6.26 8.68 3.38
N LYS A 178 -7.12 9.12 2.45
CA LYS A 178 -8.48 9.59 2.78
C LYS A 178 -9.34 8.48 3.39
N ALA A 179 -9.20 7.24 2.91
CA ALA A 179 -9.90 6.08 3.48
C ALA A 179 -9.50 5.82 4.94
N LEU A 180 -8.21 5.91 5.26
CA LEU A 180 -7.76 5.79 6.66
C LEU A 180 -8.36 6.88 7.54
N LYS A 181 -8.44 8.12 7.06
CA LYS A 181 -9.09 9.22 7.79
C LYS A 181 -10.57 8.95 8.03
N LEU A 182 -11.27 8.50 6.99
CA LEU A 182 -12.68 8.13 7.06
C LEU A 182 -12.92 7.06 8.14
N LEU A 183 -12.01 6.10 8.26
CA LEU A 183 -12.06 5.03 9.25
C LEU A 183 -11.51 5.42 10.63
N GLY A 184 -11.04 6.65 10.81
CA GLY A 184 -10.43 7.12 12.06
C GLY A 184 -9.08 6.48 12.40
N ILE A 185 -8.43 5.85 11.41
CA ILE A 185 -7.14 5.17 11.56
C ILE A 185 -6.01 6.19 11.44
N LYS A 186 -5.18 6.29 12.47
CA LYS A 186 -4.00 7.17 12.53
C LYS A 186 -2.73 6.33 12.47
N PRO A 187 -2.07 6.19 11.31
CA PRO A 187 -0.88 5.35 11.19
C PRO A 187 0.22 5.72 12.20
N ALA A 188 0.72 4.75 12.97
CA ALA A 188 1.95 4.90 13.73
C ALA A 188 3.15 4.90 12.77
N VAL A 189 3.17 3.94 11.87
CA VAL A 189 4.16 3.77 10.81
C VAL A 189 3.43 3.47 9.51
N ILE A 190 3.91 4.03 8.41
CA ILE A 190 3.48 3.67 7.05
C ILE A 190 4.65 2.96 6.39
N GLN A 191 4.47 1.72 5.98
CA GLN A 191 5.39 1.03 5.09
C GLN A 191 4.91 1.14 3.65
N LEU A 192 5.76 1.68 2.80
CA LEU A 192 5.56 1.79 1.35
C LEU A 192 6.26 0.60 0.68
N ASN A 193 5.47 -0.27 0.07
CA ASN A 193 5.98 -1.44 -0.63
C ASN A 193 6.11 -1.13 -2.11
N GLU A 194 7.31 -0.87 -2.56
CA GLU A 194 7.70 -0.41 -3.89
C GLU A 194 7.34 1.05 -4.20
N THR A 195 7.97 1.58 -5.26
CA THR A 195 7.85 2.98 -5.70
C THR A 195 6.41 3.40 -5.99
N ALA A 196 5.60 2.47 -6.50
CA ALA A 196 4.20 2.70 -6.83
C ALA A 196 3.31 3.18 -5.65
N THR A 197 3.81 3.10 -4.42
CA THR A 197 3.05 3.50 -3.23
C THR A 197 3.49 4.85 -2.65
N ILE A 198 4.42 5.54 -3.32
CA ILE A 198 5.02 6.80 -2.82
C ILE A 198 3.99 7.91 -2.56
N PHE A 199 2.91 7.94 -3.33
CA PHE A 199 1.85 8.93 -3.20
C PHE A 199 1.15 8.91 -1.83
N ALA A 200 1.22 7.81 -1.07
CA ALA A 200 0.72 7.76 0.30
C ALA A 200 1.56 8.66 1.25
N ALA A 201 2.88 8.73 1.04
CA ALA A 201 3.72 9.66 1.79
C ALA A 201 3.45 11.11 1.41
N LEU A 202 3.19 11.38 0.12
CA LEU A 202 2.83 12.72 -0.36
C LEU A 202 1.46 13.15 0.18
N ALA A 203 0.47 12.25 0.21
CA ALA A 203 -0.84 12.52 0.82
C ALA A 203 -0.73 12.86 2.31
N ARG A 204 0.13 12.15 3.04
CA ARG A 204 0.41 12.46 4.44
C ARG A 204 1.08 13.81 4.61
N LEU A 205 2.03 14.13 3.76
CA LEU A 205 2.72 15.42 3.75
C LEU A 205 1.74 16.57 3.52
N ASP A 206 0.88 16.44 2.50
CA ASP A 206 -0.16 17.40 2.15
C ASP A 206 -1.10 17.67 3.35
N GLU A 207 -1.58 16.61 3.99
CA GLU A 207 -2.42 16.74 5.17
C GLU A 207 -1.74 17.47 6.32
N LEU A 208 -0.49 17.17 6.63
CA LEU A 208 0.24 17.84 7.70
C LEU A 208 0.40 19.33 7.41
N CYS A 209 0.70 19.68 6.16
CA CYS A 209 0.77 21.08 5.73
C CYS A 209 -0.59 21.77 5.79
N ALA A 210 -1.67 21.11 5.35
CA ALA A 210 -3.03 21.63 5.45
C ALA A 210 -3.49 21.87 6.90
N ASN A 211 -2.96 21.09 7.85
CA ASN A 211 -3.19 21.26 9.28
C ASN A 211 -2.24 22.29 9.95
N GLY A 212 -1.48 23.05 9.17
CA GLY A 212 -0.66 24.18 9.63
C GLY A 212 0.79 23.85 9.97
N MET A 213 1.25 22.61 9.72
CA MET A 213 2.67 22.27 9.84
C MET A 213 3.44 22.88 8.67
N ASN A 214 4.59 23.48 8.92
CA ASN A 214 5.41 23.95 7.80
C ASN A 214 6.02 22.77 7.03
N LEU A 215 6.32 23.00 5.75
CA LEU A 215 6.77 21.94 4.85
C LEU A 215 8.00 21.18 5.36
N TYR A 216 8.97 21.88 5.93
CA TYR A 216 10.19 21.24 6.44
C TYR A 216 9.89 20.30 7.62
N GLU A 217 9.10 20.75 8.56
CA GLU A 217 8.68 19.94 9.71
C GLU A 217 7.85 18.73 9.26
N ALA A 218 6.94 18.95 8.30
CA ALA A 218 6.13 17.88 7.72
C ALA A 218 7.00 16.82 7.02
N ILE A 219 8.02 17.22 6.25
CA ILE A 219 8.98 16.29 5.63
C ILE A 219 9.73 15.50 6.71
N VAL A 220 10.23 16.16 7.74
CA VAL A 220 10.94 15.49 8.85
C VAL A 220 10.03 14.50 9.55
N TYR A 221 8.76 14.88 9.78
CA TYR A 221 7.78 14.00 10.40
C TYR A 221 7.49 12.77 9.54
N VAL A 222 7.19 12.97 8.24
CA VAL A 222 6.90 11.87 7.30
C VAL A 222 8.08 10.90 7.23
N ARG A 223 9.31 11.41 7.11
CA ARG A 223 10.53 10.57 7.08
C ARG A 223 10.70 9.69 8.32
N LYS A 224 10.35 10.20 9.50
CA LYS A 224 10.48 9.45 10.76
C LYS A 224 9.41 8.37 10.94
N HIS A 225 8.29 8.47 10.22
CA HIS A 225 7.14 7.61 10.37
C HIS A 225 6.81 6.82 9.09
N THR A 226 7.73 6.80 8.14
CA THR A 226 7.57 6.09 6.88
C THR A 226 8.76 5.17 6.63
N LEU A 227 8.48 3.92 6.34
CA LEU A 227 9.44 2.93 5.88
C LEU A 227 9.21 2.69 4.40
N TYR A 228 10.25 2.79 3.60
CA TYR A 228 10.21 2.46 2.19
C TYR A 228 11.00 1.18 1.92
N THR A 229 10.38 0.25 1.23
CA THR A 229 10.99 -1.02 0.85
C THR A 229 10.97 -1.17 -0.67
N ASN A 230 12.15 -1.17 -1.27
CA ASN A 230 12.34 -1.47 -2.68
C ASN A 230 12.93 -2.88 -2.82
N HIS A 231 12.21 -3.77 -3.47
CA HIS A 231 12.62 -5.16 -3.70
C HIS A 231 13.24 -5.35 -5.09
N THR A 232 12.94 -4.45 -6.02
CA THR A 232 13.33 -4.57 -7.42
C THR A 232 14.31 -3.48 -7.78
N LEU A 233 15.59 -3.88 -7.99
CA LEU A 233 16.67 -2.96 -8.36
C LEU A 233 16.88 -2.84 -9.88
N LEU A 234 15.94 -3.35 -10.68
CA LEU A 234 15.99 -3.26 -12.13
C LEU A 234 15.29 -1.99 -12.59
N GLN A 235 15.95 -1.18 -13.39
CA GLN A 235 15.40 0.05 -13.97
C GLN A 235 14.05 -0.19 -14.68
N ALA A 236 13.88 -1.34 -15.32
CA ALA A 236 12.62 -1.71 -16.00
C ALA A 236 11.41 -1.87 -15.04
N ALA A 237 11.63 -1.95 -13.74
CA ALA A 237 10.57 -2.05 -12.72
C ALA A 237 10.28 -0.71 -12.04
N GLU A 238 11.08 0.32 -12.29
CA GLU A 238 10.82 1.66 -11.81
C GLU A 238 9.91 2.40 -12.80
N PRO A 239 8.71 2.82 -12.39
CA PRO A 239 7.84 3.58 -13.28
C PRO A 239 8.49 4.93 -13.58
N GLU A 240 8.62 5.26 -14.86
CA GLU A 240 9.06 6.56 -15.31
C GLU A 240 7.85 7.36 -15.80
N PHE A 241 7.60 8.51 -15.18
CA PHE A 241 6.53 9.40 -15.56
C PHE A 241 7.10 10.68 -16.17
N HIS A 242 6.54 11.09 -17.30
CA HIS A 242 6.95 12.32 -17.95
C HIS A 242 6.39 13.53 -17.19
N ARG A 243 7.20 14.60 -17.08
CA ARG A 243 6.81 15.82 -16.35
C ARG A 243 5.45 16.39 -16.81
N SER A 244 5.16 16.33 -18.10
CA SER A 244 3.88 16.79 -18.66
C SER A 244 2.64 16.06 -18.13
N GLN A 245 2.80 14.89 -17.50
CA GLN A 245 1.70 14.15 -16.85
C GLN A 245 1.26 14.82 -15.54
N PHE A 246 2.11 15.66 -14.96
CA PHE A 246 1.84 16.42 -13.73
C PHE A 246 1.50 17.89 -13.98
N GLU A 247 1.63 18.39 -15.22
CA GLU A 247 1.43 19.80 -15.59
C GLU A 247 0.14 20.06 -16.38
N LYS A 248 -0.75 19.07 -16.48
CA LYS A 248 -2.02 19.17 -17.25
C LYS A 248 -3.10 19.97 -16.55
#